data_bbb07c74b9ce3b7a59c3c73e972d1dbf
#
_entry.id   bbb07c74b9ce3b7a59c3c73e972d1dbf
#
_cell.length_a   1.000
_cell.length_b   1.000
_cell.length_c   1.000
_cell.angle_alpha   90.00
_cell.angle_beta   90.00
_cell.angle_gamma   90.00
#
_symmetry.space_group_name_H-M   'P 1'
#
loop_
_entity.id
_entity.type
_entity.pdbx_description
1 polymer ?
#
loop_
_entity_poly.entity_id
_entity_poly.type
_entity_poly.pdbx_seq_one_letter_code
_entity_poly.pdbx_strand_id
1 'polypeptide(L)'
;GLGDVYKRQDNATWKYFGTISNPLFVAVRYNEEASGGDTHPAADIICYMNGYNDNRRASYFEESKWPGETYVGLRRGINLSKMKEYFINYSRVKISSSDPVLWMNAAEVAFLRAEATAIYGFNMKGTAADFYEQGVRLSFEQWGATGVDSYLADESSVPALYKDPAGLNTYEKNLSAITVKWNEGASKEEKQERIITQKWIANWPLGNEAWADYRRTGYPKLLPATSEGNLSGGIVDSEKGARRMPYPSEEYTSNTENVQEAVNSYLGGPD
;
A
#
# COMPACT_ATOMS: atom_id res chain seq x y z
N GLY A 1 30.84 -7.17 -6.16
CA GLY A 1 29.96 -7.52 -5.07
C GLY A 1 28.62 -6.87 -5.30
N LEU A 2 27.58 -7.57 -5.00
CA LEU A 2 26.27 -6.95 -4.88
C LEU A 2 26.40 -5.92 -3.76
N GLY A 3 26.45 -4.64 -4.13
CA GLY A 3 26.60 -3.56 -3.17
C GLY A 3 25.47 -3.61 -2.17
N ASP A 4 25.81 -3.37 -0.94
CA ASP A 4 24.84 -3.27 0.13
C ASP A 4 23.89 -2.12 -0.15
N VAL A 5 22.60 -2.38 -0.29
CA VAL A 5 21.56 -1.37 -0.52
C VAL A 5 21.15 -0.78 0.84
N TYR A 6 21.99 0.11 1.39
CA TYR A 6 21.79 0.65 2.74
C TYR A 6 21.58 2.15 2.79
N LYS A 7 21.71 2.84 1.68
CA LYS A 7 21.60 4.29 1.58
C LYS A 7 20.65 4.67 0.46
N ARG A 8 20.04 5.86 0.53
CA ARG A 8 19.17 6.38 -0.53
C ARG A 8 19.83 6.34 -1.93
N GLN A 9 21.14 6.55 -2.02
CA GLN A 9 21.88 6.52 -3.27
C GLN A 9 21.88 5.14 -3.95
N ASP A 10 21.58 4.10 -3.18
CA ASP A 10 21.53 2.71 -3.67
C ASP A 10 20.14 2.35 -4.24
N ASN A 11 19.19 3.28 -4.20
CA ASN A 11 17.87 3.07 -4.80
C ASN A 11 17.99 2.83 -6.31
N ALA A 12 17.42 1.73 -6.78
CA ALA A 12 17.36 1.42 -8.19
C ALA A 12 16.14 2.13 -8.82
N THR A 13 16.41 3.04 -9.76
CA THR A 13 15.40 3.80 -10.46
C THR A 13 15.63 3.76 -11.97
N TRP A 14 14.52 3.74 -12.72
CA TRP A 14 14.56 3.86 -14.17
C TRP A 14 14.12 5.27 -14.58
N LYS A 15 15.01 6.00 -15.23
CA LYS A 15 14.73 7.34 -15.75
C LYS A 15 14.20 7.28 -17.18
N TYR A 16 13.26 8.16 -17.49
CA TYR A 16 12.74 8.32 -18.84
C TYR A 16 13.49 9.41 -19.60
N PHE A 17 13.62 9.24 -20.90
CA PHE A 17 14.33 10.15 -21.78
C PHE A 17 13.49 10.53 -23.00
N GLY A 18 13.68 11.75 -23.48
CA GLY A 18 13.02 12.26 -24.68
C GLY A 18 11.52 12.45 -24.47
N THR A 19 10.74 11.87 -25.36
CA THR A 19 9.27 11.99 -25.37
C THR A 19 8.56 10.89 -24.59
N ILE A 20 9.30 9.96 -23.97
CA ILE A 20 8.72 8.85 -23.23
C ILE A 20 8.34 9.34 -21.83
N SER A 21 7.07 9.21 -21.48
CA SER A 21 6.55 9.57 -20.16
C SER A 21 6.50 8.36 -19.23
N ASN A 22 6.54 8.63 -17.92
CA ASN A 22 6.29 7.61 -16.91
C ASN A 22 4.89 6.98 -17.12
N PRO A 23 4.77 5.65 -17.25
CA PRO A 23 3.47 4.98 -17.49
C PRO A 23 2.45 5.25 -16.37
N LEU A 24 2.89 5.37 -15.12
CA LEU A 24 2.00 5.71 -14.02
C LEU A 24 1.43 7.13 -14.18
N PHE A 25 2.26 8.09 -14.63
CA PHE A 25 1.77 9.43 -14.97
C PHE A 25 0.66 9.36 -16.03
N VAL A 26 0.87 8.59 -17.10
CA VAL A 26 -0.12 8.43 -18.16
C VAL A 26 -1.42 7.85 -17.60
N ALA A 27 -1.35 6.81 -16.78
CA ALA A 27 -2.52 6.19 -16.17
C ALA A 27 -3.27 7.13 -15.20
N VAL A 28 -2.53 7.90 -14.38
CA VAL A 28 -3.11 8.84 -13.41
C VAL A 28 -3.79 10.02 -14.10
N ARG A 29 -3.20 10.52 -15.20
CA ARG A 29 -3.72 11.71 -15.92
C ARG A 29 -4.80 11.37 -16.96
N TYR A 30 -5.02 10.08 -17.23
CA TYR A 30 -6.06 9.66 -18.16
C TYR A 30 -7.46 10.08 -17.67
N ASN A 31 -8.21 10.75 -18.53
CA ASN A 31 -9.55 11.31 -18.21
C ASN A 31 -9.59 12.31 -17.04
N GLU A 32 -8.47 12.87 -16.61
CA GLU A 32 -8.41 13.73 -15.43
C GLU A 32 -9.32 14.97 -15.55
N GLU A 33 -9.29 15.65 -16.69
CA GLU A 33 -10.09 16.87 -16.92
C GLU A 33 -11.58 16.57 -17.06
N ALA A 34 -11.93 15.42 -17.66
CA ALA A 34 -13.32 15.09 -17.96
C ALA A 34 -14.08 14.53 -16.76
N SER A 35 -13.42 13.74 -15.90
CA SER A 35 -14.10 12.98 -14.84
C SER A 35 -13.36 12.95 -13.50
N GLY A 36 -12.27 13.70 -13.37
CA GLY A 36 -11.41 13.63 -12.19
C GLY A 36 -10.35 12.52 -12.25
N GLY A 37 -10.29 11.80 -13.37
CA GLY A 37 -9.35 10.70 -13.61
C GLY A 37 -9.87 9.33 -13.22
N ASP A 38 -9.27 8.31 -13.80
CA ASP A 38 -9.63 6.90 -13.56
C ASP A 38 -8.79 6.27 -12.43
N THR A 39 -7.78 6.97 -11.91
CA THR A 39 -6.85 6.47 -10.90
C THR A 39 -6.75 7.41 -9.72
N HIS A 40 -7.10 6.91 -8.55
CA HIS A 40 -7.03 7.64 -7.28
C HIS A 40 -6.25 6.85 -6.22
N PRO A 41 -5.66 7.52 -5.21
CA PRO A 41 -5.12 6.83 -4.04
C PRO A 41 -6.21 6.02 -3.35
N ALA A 42 -5.87 4.80 -2.94
CA ALA A 42 -6.77 4.01 -2.12
C ALA A 42 -7.01 4.67 -0.76
N ALA A 43 -8.24 4.57 -0.25
CA ALA A 43 -8.59 5.06 1.09
C ALA A 43 -7.71 4.43 2.17
N ASP A 44 -7.26 3.19 1.95
CA ASP A 44 -6.39 2.46 2.86
C ASP A 44 -5.12 3.26 3.21
N ILE A 45 -4.31 3.63 2.22
CA ILE A 45 -3.06 4.35 2.47
C ILE A 45 -3.30 5.75 3.03
N ILE A 46 -4.37 6.41 2.59
CA ILE A 46 -4.74 7.73 3.12
C ILE A 46 -5.13 7.63 4.60
N CYS A 47 -5.89 6.63 5.02
CA CYS A 47 -6.24 6.43 6.43
C CYS A 47 -5.01 6.23 7.32
N TYR A 48 -4.06 5.41 6.88
CA TYR A 48 -2.81 5.21 7.62
C TYR A 48 -2.02 6.50 7.73
N MET A 49 -1.76 7.17 6.61
CA MET A 49 -0.93 8.38 6.60
C MET A 49 -1.61 9.59 7.26
N ASN A 50 -2.95 9.69 7.20
CA ASN A 50 -3.69 10.71 7.92
C ASN A 50 -3.63 10.47 9.44
N GLY A 51 -3.88 9.23 9.87
CA GLY A 51 -3.85 8.87 11.29
C GLY A 51 -2.48 9.10 11.91
N TYR A 52 -1.42 8.75 11.22
CA TYR A 52 -0.03 8.93 11.66
C TYR A 52 0.51 10.35 11.50
N ASN A 53 -0.25 11.29 10.95
CA ASN A 53 0.24 12.63 10.58
C ASN A 53 1.51 12.56 9.72
N ASP A 54 1.55 11.63 8.78
CA ASP A 54 2.72 11.32 7.97
C ASP A 54 3.01 12.41 6.94
N ASN A 55 4.15 13.09 7.09
CA ASN A 55 4.52 14.21 6.22
C ASN A 55 4.87 13.79 4.78
N ARG A 56 5.09 12.49 4.50
CA ARG A 56 5.28 11.98 3.14
C ARG A 56 4.02 12.13 2.28
N ARG A 57 2.83 12.31 2.89
CA ARG A 57 1.55 12.51 2.17
C ARG A 57 1.66 13.60 1.11
N ALA A 58 2.26 14.74 1.44
CA ALA A 58 2.42 15.87 0.54
C ALA A 58 3.32 15.58 -0.68
N SER A 59 4.16 14.53 -0.60
CA SER A 59 4.97 14.06 -1.71
C SER A 59 4.29 12.97 -2.53
N TYR A 60 3.39 12.19 -1.93
CA TYR A 60 2.68 11.09 -2.58
C TYR A 60 1.42 11.55 -3.31
N PHE A 61 0.70 12.53 -2.72
CA PHE A 61 -0.66 12.88 -3.13
C PHE A 61 -0.84 14.38 -3.33
N GLU A 62 -1.74 14.72 -4.23
CA GLU A 62 -2.33 16.05 -4.33
C GLU A 62 -3.47 16.17 -3.31
N GLU A 63 -3.69 17.37 -2.80
CA GLU A 63 -4.78 17.63 -1.86
C GLU A 63 -6.15 17.38 -2.50
N SER A 64 -7.10 16.99 -1.69
CA SER A 64 -8.49 16.84 -2.12
C SER A 64 -9.15 18.20 -2.34
N LYS A 65 -10.26 18.22 -3.06
CA LYS A 65 -11.10 19.41 -3.22
C LYS A 65 -12.29 19.43 -2.26
N TRP A 66 -12.38 18.45 -1.35
CA TRP A 66 -13.41 18.41 -0.34
C TRP A 66 -13.16 19.47 0.75
N PRO A 67 -14.15 20.32 1.06
CA PRO A 67 -14.01 21.32 2.12
C PRO A 67 -13.68 20.67 3.48
N GLY A 68 -12.59 21.13 4.10
CA GLY A 68 -12.15 20.65 5.42
C GLY A 68 -11.36 19.33 5.42
N GLU A 69 -11.16 18.69 4.25
CA GLU A 69 -10.46 17.41 4.13
C GLU A 69 -9.25 17.55 3.22
N THR A 70 -8.04 17.51 3.76
CA THR A 70 -6.82 17.72 2.97
C THR A 70 -6.52 16.52 2.08
N TYR A 71 -6.59 15.29 2.60
CA TYR A 71 -6.34 14.08 1.82
C TYR A 71 -7.48 13.09 2.01
N VAL A 72 -8.10 12.70 0.89
CA VAL A 72 -9.21 11.74 0.84
C VAL A 72 -8.95 10.74 -0.27
N GLY A 73 -8.91 9.45 0.07
CA GLY A 73 -8.76 8.36 -0.89
C GLY A 73 -10.09 7.70 -1.22
N LEU A 74 -10.11 6.92 -2.29
CA LEU A 74 -11.26 6.12 -2.69
C LEU A 74 -11.21 4.72 -2.07
N ARG A 75 -12.32 4.27 -1.48
CA ARG A 75 -12.46 2.92 -0.97
C ARG A 75 -12.59 1.93 -2.14
N ARG A 76 -11.99 0.75 -2.01
CA ARG A 76 -12.09 -0.33 -3.00
C ARG A 76 -13.50 -0.94 -3.04
N GLY A 77 -13.89 -1.46 -4.20
CA GLY A 77 -15.16 -2.15 -4.38
C GLY A 77 -16.40 -1.25 -4.27
N ILE A 78 -16.26 0.03 -4.57
CA ILE A 78 -17.37 1.00 -4.60
C ILE A 78 -18.16 0.88 -5.90
N ASN A 79 -19.42 1.30 -5.87
CA ASN A 79 -20.23 1.43 -7.08
C ASN A 79 -19.83 2.70 -7.84
N LEU A 80 -19.04 2.53 -8.91
CA LEU A 80 -18.48 3.65 -9.68
C LEU A 80 -19.57 4.56 -10.29
N SER A 81 -20.72 4.01 -10.68
CA SER A 81 -21.79 4.80 -11.28
C SER A 81 -22.41 5.81 -10.29
N LYS A 82 -22.43 5.48 -9.01
CA LYS A 82 -22.89 6.40 -7.94
C LYS A 82 -21.86 7.45 -7.56
N MET A 83 -20.60 7.22 -7.90
CA MET A 83 -19.47 8.07 -7.51
C MET A 83 -19.01 9.04 -8.60
N LYS A 84 -19.54 8.92 -9.82
CA LYS A 84 -19.05 9.60 -11.01
C LYS A 84 -18.90 11.12 -10.85
N GLU A 85 -19.84 11.79 -10.20
CA GLU A 85 -19.82 13.24 -9.98
C GLU A 85 -18.85 13.68 -8.87
N TYR A 86 -18.39 12.74 -8.03
CA TYR A 86 -17.56 13.03 -6.86
C TYR A 86 -16.07 12.81 -7.09
N PHE A 87 -15.66 12.02 -8.10
CA PHE A 87 -14.26 11.63 -8.31
C PHE A 87 -13.30 12.83 -8.39
N ILE A 88 -13.72 13.92 -9.00
CA ILE A 88 -12.90 15.12 -9.16
C ILE A 88 -12.48 15.76 -7.83
N ASN A 89 -13.19 15.44 -6.73
CA ASN A 89 -12.95 16.00 -5.41
C ASN A 89 -11.98 15.17 -4.55
N TYR A 90 -11.73 13.92 -4.91
CA TYR A 90 -10.79 13.07 -4.18
C TYR A 90 -9.34 13.44 -4.48
N SER A 91 -8.45 13.06 -3.57
CA SER A 91 -7.01 13.22 -3.77
C SER A 91 -6.55 12.48 -5.02
N ARG A 92 -5.45 12.96 -5.60
CA ARG A 92 -4.81 12.34 -6.77
C ARG A 92 -3.40 11.93 -6.43
N VAL A 93 -2.84 11.06 -7.25
CA VAL A 93 -1.42 10.72 -7.17
C VAL A 93 -0.59 11.90 -7.67
N LYS A 94 0.36 12.35 -6.86
CA LYS A 94 1.29 13.42 -7.23
C LYS A 94 2.44 12.82 -8.03
N ILE A 95 2.41 13.03 -9.33
CA ILE A 95 3.39 12.46 -10.26
C ILE A 95 3.55 13.36 -11.48
N SER A 96 4.76 13.45 -12.00
CA SER A 96 5.08 14.14 -13.27
C SER A 96 5.51 13.14 -14.34
N SER A 97 5.44 13.58 -15.60
CA SER A 97 5.81 12.75 -16.77
C SER A 97 7.27 12.30 -16.75
N SER A 98 8.14 13.07 -16.12
CA SER A 98 9.59 12.80 -16.03
C SER A 98 10.01 12.09 -14.77
N ASP A 99 9.09 11.81 -13.83
CA ASP A 99 9.45 11.11 -12.60
C ASP A 99 10.00 9.71 -12.92
N PRO A 100 11.11 9.32 -12.28
CA PRO A 100 11.67 7.99 -12.51
C PRO A 100 10.75 6.91 -11.91
N VAL A 101 10.72 5.74 -12.52
CA VAL A 101 10.12 4.56 -11.90
C VAL A 101 11.08 4.02 -10.86
N LEU A 102 10.56 3.80 -9.65
CA LEU A 102 11.27 3.11 -8.58
C LEU A 102 11.20 1.60 -8.84
N TRP A 103 12.32 0.90 -8.75
CA TRP A 103 12.40 -0.55 -8.85
C TRP A 103 12.71 -1.21 -7.51
N MET A 104 13.60 -0.59 -6.75
CA MET A 104 14.03 -1.08 -5.43
C MET A 104 14.49 0.11 -4.60
N ASN A 105 14.18 0.11 -3.32
CA ASN A 105 14.62 1.17 -2.42
C ASN A 105 15.33 0.62 -1.18
N ALA A 106 16.21 1.44 -0.62
CA ALA A 106 16.98 1.10 0.57
C ALA A 106 16.10 0.96 1.82
N ALA A 107 14.98 1.66 1.88
CA ALA A 107 14.02 1.54 2.97
C ALA A 107 13.45 0.12 3.04
N GLU A 108 13.10 -0.47 1.89
CA GLU A 108 12.60 -1.84 1.82
C GLU A 108 13.62 -2.84 2.37
N VAL A 109 14.90 -2.70 1.97
CA VAL A 109 15.97 -3.59 2.47
C VAL A 109 16.12 -3.46 3.98
N ALA A 110 16.02 -2.26 4.54
CA ALA A 110 16.06 -2.05 5.99
C ALA A 110 14.88 -2.75 6.68
N PHE A 111 13.65 -2.65 6.15
CA PHE A 111 12.49 -3.35 6.71
C PHE A 111 12.59 -4.87 6.57
N LEU A 112 13.14 -5.40 5.48
CA LEU A 112 13.40 -6.84 5.33
C LEU A 112 14.39 -7.33 6.40
N ARG A 113 15.41 -6.54 6.72
CA ARG A 113 16.36 -6.86 7.81
C ARG A 113 15.68 -6.79 9.19
N ALA A 114 14.80 -5.80 9.41
CA ALA A 114 14.02 -5.70 10.63
C ALA A 114 13.14 -6.94 10.81
N GLU A 115 12.42 -7.37 9.78
CA GLU A 115 11.58 -8.55 9.80
C GLU A 115 12.41 -9.83 10.01
N ALA A 116 13.51 -9.98 9.28
CA ALA A 116 14.42 -11.14 9.41
C ALA A 116 14.93 -11.29 10.85
N THR A 117 15.23 -10.17 11.50
CA THR A 117 15.70 -10.17 12.90
C THR A 117 14.57 -10.41 13.88
N ALA A 118 13.47 -9.65 13.78
CA ALA A 118 12.39 -9.67 14.77
C ALA A 118 11.55 -10.93 14.73
N ILE A 119 11.28 -11.46 13.54
CA ILE A 119 10.33 -12.55 13.33
C ILE A 119 11.04 -13.90 13.21
N TYR A 120 12.12 -13.94 12.44
CA TYR A 120 12.83 -15.19 12.13
C TYR A 120 14.09 -15.43 12.96
N GLY A 121 14.56 -14.41 13.71
CA GLY A 121 15.73 -14.55 14.58
C GLY A 121 17.07 -14.62 13.81
N PHE A 122 17.11 -14.15 12.56
CA PHE A 122 18.34 -14.12 11.79
C PHE A 122 19.31 -13.05 12.30
N ASN A 123 20.58 -13.37 12.35
CA ASN A 123 21.62 -12.41 12.72
C ASN A 123 21.95 -11.50 11.53
N MET A 124 21.26 -10.37 11.43
CA MET A 124 21.47 -9.36 10.40
C MET A 124 22.51 -8.29 10.80
N LYS A 125 23.30 -8.55 11.85
CA LYS A 125 24.35 -7.67 12.38
C LYS A 125 23.83 -6.30 12.86
N GLY A 126 22.68 -6.30 13.55
CA GLY A 126 22.02 -5.15 14.14
C GLY A 126 20.73 -5.55 14.81
N THR A 127 20.05 -4.61 15.46
CA THR A 127 18.76 -4.87 16.10
C THR A 127 17.59 -4.65 15.14
N ALA A 128 16.46 -5.27 15.43
CA ALA A 128 15.24 -5.05 14.66
C ALA A 128 14.77 -3.58 14.76
N ALA A 129 14.93 -2.96 15.92
CA ALA A 129 14.65 -1.55 16.14
C ALA A 129 15.47 -0.63 15.21
N ASP A 130 16.80 -0.84 15.17
CA ASP A 130 17.68 -0.03 14.33
C ASP A 130 17.30 -0.12 12.86
N PHE A 131 17.02 -1.33 12.37
CA PHE A 131 16.63 -1.53 10.97
C PHE A 131 15.25 -0.95 10.65
N TYR A 132 14.29 -1.08 11.55
CA TYR A 132 12.97 -0.48 11.42
C TYR A 132 13.05 1.04 11.31
N GLU A 133 13.75 1.68 12.26
CA GLU A 133 13.93 3.14 12.27
C GLU A 133 14.72 3.60 11.04
N GLN A 134 15.76 2.86 10.65
CA GLN A 134 16.50 3.13 9.42
C GLN A 134 15.58 3.11 8.19
N GLY A 135 14.68 2.14 8.08
CA GLY A 135 13.71 2.04 6.98
C GLY A 135 12.80 3.26 6.90
N VAL A 136 12.25 3.70 8.04
CA VAL A 136 11.42 4.91 8.10
C VAL A 136 12.23 6.15 7.69
N ARG A 137 13.44 6.34 8.23
CA ARG A 137 14.33 7.48 7.93
C ARG A 137 14.69 7.53 6.44
N LEU A 138 15.07 6.40 5.85
CA LEU A 138 15.38 6.31 4.42
C LEU A 138 14.18 6.67 3.53
N SER A 139 12.97 6.27 3.93
CA SER A 139 11.76 6.63 3.21
C SER A 139 11.47 8.14 3.31
N PHE A 140 11.59 8.74 4.48
CA PHE A 140 11.46 10.20 4.65
C PHE A 140 12.48 10.96 3.81
N GLU A 141 13.75 10.52 3.83
CA GLU A 141 14.82 11.10 3.01
C GLU A 141 14.53 10.99 1.51
N GLN A 142 14.07 9.81 1.06
CA GLN A 142 13.72 9.57 -0.35
C GLN A 142 12.70 10.58 -0.87
N TRP A 143 11.70 10.89 -0.05
CA TRP A 143 10.58 11.76 -0.42
C TRP A 143 10.75 13.21 0.02
N GLY A 144 11.90 13.56 0.61
CA GLY A 144 12.18 14.91 1.10
C GLY A 144 11.24 15.37 2.21
N ALA A 145 10.66 14.44 2.94
CA ALA A 145 9.77 14.74 4.06
C ALA A 145 10.55 15.07 5.33
N THR A 146 10.00 15.96 6.15
CA THR A 146 10.58 16.38 7.44
C THR A 146 9.82 15.79 8.63
N GLY A 147 10.38 15.89 9.82
CA GLY A 147 9.70 15.48 11.07
C GLY A 147 9.81 13.98 11.38
N VAL A 148 10.78 13.28 10.84
CA VAL A 148 10.96 11.83 11.02
C VAL A 148 11.17 11.45 12.50
N ASP A 149 11.85 12.28 13.30
CA ASP A 149 12.09 11.98 14.71
C ASP A 149 10.79 12.01 15.54
N SER A 150 9.95 13.02 15.29
CA SER A 150 8.63 13.10 15.92
C SER A 150 7.71 11.96 15.47
N TYR A 151 7.79 11.57 14.20
CA TYR A 151 7.05 10.45 13.66
C TYR A 151 7.45 9.12 14.32
N LEU A 152 8.74 8.85 14.44
CA LEU A 152 9.27 7.64 15.08
C LEU A 152 9.00 7.59 16.59
N ALA A 153 8.85 8.75 17.25
CA ALA A 153 8.53 8.83 18.67
C ALA A 153 7.04 8.66 18.98
N ASP A 154 6.17 8.66 17.98
CA ASP A 154 4.72 8.61 18.17
C ASP A 154 4.25 7.21 18.59
N GLU A 155 3.78 7.12 19.82
CA GLU A 155 3.26 5.89 20.45
C GLU A 155 1.74 5.87 20.59
N SER A 156 1.05 6.88 20.07
CA SER A 156 -0.38 7.09 20.29
C SER A 156 -1.21 7.10 19.02
N SER A 157 -0.67 7.60 17.91
CA SER A 157 -1.38 7.68 16.65
C SER A 157 -1.59 6.31 16.01
N VAL A 158 -2.80 6.11 15.50
CA VAL A 158 -3.23 4.90 14.80
C VAL A 158 -3.89 5.30 13.47
N PRO A 159 -4.12 4.38 12.52
CA PRO A 159 -4.81 4.70 11.29
C PRO A 159 -6.14 5.41 11.54
N ALA A 160 -6.42 6.47 10.79
CA ALA A 160 -7.66 7.21 10.89
C ALA A 160 -8.86 6.36 10.41
N LEU A 161 -10.03 6.62 10.96
CA LEU A 161 -11.28 6.08 10.43
C LEU A 161 -11.51 6.61 9.01
N TYR A 162 -12.02 5.76 8.14
CA TYR A 162 -12.41 6.20 6.82
C TYR A 162 -13.79 6.87 6.84
N LYS A 163 -13.79 8.16 6.65
CA LYS A 163 -15.00 8.96 6.43
C LYS A 163 -15.04 9.34 4.96
N ASP A 164 -16.07 8.86 4.26
CA ASP A 164 -16.29 9.24 2.86
C ASP A 164 -17.05 10.57 2.83
N PRO A 165 -16.46 11.65 2.30
CA PRO A 165 -17.17 12.94 2.24
C PRO A 165 -18.40 12.93 1.34
N ALA A 166 -18.49 11.99 0.38
CA ALA A 166 -19.70 11.76 -0.41
C ALA A 166 -20.82 11.06 0.40
N GLY A 167 -20.51 10.54 1.60
CA GLY A 167 -21.49 9.88 2.47
C GLY A 167 -21.92 8.48 2.03
N LEU A 168 -21.26 7.90 1.02
CA LEU A 168 -21.71 6.65 0.39
C LEU A 168 -20.93 5.41 0.85
N ASN A 169 -19.66 5.57 1.25
CA ASN A 169 -18.75 4.44 1.43
C ASN A 169 -17.98 4.48 2.76
N THR A 170 -18.44 5.24 3.74
CA THR A 170 -17.81 5.36 5.08
C THR A 170 -17.61 3.98 5.73
N TYR A 171 -16.53 3.83 6.49
CA TYR A 171 -16.23 2.66 7.29
C TYR A 171 -15.87 3.07 8.71
N GLU A 172 -16.73 2.74 9.66
CA GLU A 172 -16.70 3.26 11.02
C GLU A 172 -15.86 2.43 12.01
N LYS A 173 -15.13 1.43 11.52
CA LYS A 173 -14.28 0.59 12.38
C LYS A 173 -12.81 0.93 12.19
N ASN A 174 -12.04 0.88 13.27
CA ASN A 174 -10.59 1.00 13.20
C ASN A 174 -10.00 -0.14 12.38
N LEU A 175 -9.08 0.18 11.47
CA LEU A 175 -8.34 -0.81 10.67
C LEU A 175 -7.36 -1.58 11.55
N SER A 176 -6.61 -0.84 12.37
CA SER A 176 -5.55 -1.35 13.21
C SER A 176 -5.34 -0.43 14.42
N ALA A 177 -4.82 -0.99 15.48
CA ALA A 177 -4.33 -0.25 16.65
C ALA A 177 -2.80 -0.08 16.62
N ILE A 178 -2.14 -0.45 15.50
CA ILE A 178 -0.68 -0.39 15.43
C ILE A 178 -0.20 1.05 15.37
N THR A 179 0.78 1.39 16.21
CA THR A 179 1.42 2.70 16.28
C THR A 179 2.74 2.71 15.53
N VAL A 180 3.33 3.89 15.32
CA VAL A 180 4.61 4.04 14.62
C VAL A 180 5.79 3.63 15.48
N LYS A 181 5.85 4.10 16.75
CA LYS A 181 6.99 3.86 17.63
C LYS A 181 7.30 2.38 17.79
N TRP A 182 8.56 2.01 17.64
CA TRP A 182 9.00 0.66 17.89
C TRP A 182 8.76 0.27 19.35
N ASN A 183 8.25 -0.94 19.57
CA ASN A 183 8.05 -1.52 20.88
C ASN A 183 8.77 -2.86 20.98
N GLU A 184 9.89 -2.88 21.73
CA GLU A 184 10.68 -4.11 21.89
C GLU A 184 9.93 -5.19 22.67
N GLY A 185 9.05 -4.81 23.60
CA GLY A 185 8.22 -5.73 24.37
C GLY A 185 7.00 -6.28 23.65
N ALA A 186 6.71 -5.79 22.41
CA ALA A 186 5.57 -6.24 21.65
C ALA A 186 5.70 -7.72 21.19
N SER A 187 4.57 -8.36 20.95
CA SER A 187 4.52 -9.70 20.38
C SER A 187 5.18 -9.73 18.99
N LYS A 188 5.55 -10.92 18.51
CA LYS A 188 6.05 -11.10 17.15
C LYS A 188 5.04 -10.62 16.11
N GLU A 189 3.77 -10.86 16.33
CA GLU A 189 2.66 -10.47 15.47
C GLU A 189 2.57 -8.95 15.35
N GLU A 190 2.60 -8.22 16.46
CA GLU A 190 2.60 -6.75 16.46
C GLU A 190 3.87 -6.16 15.81
N LYS A 191 5.03 -6.78 16.07
CA LYS A 191 6.29 -6.38 15.40
C LYS A 191 6.17 -6.54 13.90
N GLN A 192 5.62 -7.67 13.43
CA GLN A 192 5.41 -7.93 12.01
C GLN A 192 4.44 -6.92 11.39
N GLU A 193 3.29 -6.68 12.02
CA GLU A 193 2.32 -5.69 11.56
C GLU A 193 2.97 -4.31 11.43
N ARG A 194 3.73 -3.87 12.45
CA ARG A 194 4.42 -2.57 12.45
C ARG A 194 5.43 -2.45 11.32
N ILE A 195 6.27 -3.47 11.14
CA ILE A 195 7.29 -3.49 10.09
C ILE A 195 6.63 -3.46 8.71
N ILE A 196 5.67 -4.34 8.46
CA ILE A 196 5.03 -4.45 7.13
C ILE A 196 4.19 -3.21 6.82
N THR A 197 3.52 -2.61 7.80
CA THR A 197 2.79 -1.35 7.61
C THR A 197 3.73 -0.22 7.16
N GLN A 198 4.88 -0.05 7.80
CA GLN A 198 5.83 0.99 7.42
C GLN A 198 6.55 0.66 6.11
N LYS A 199 6.86 -0.60 5.85
CA LYS A 199 7.39 -1.08 4.56
C LYS A 199 6.41 -0.77 3.42
N TRP A 200 5.13 -1.05 3.62
CA TRP A 200 4.08 -0.77 2.64
C TRP A 200 3.97 0.71 2.31
N ILE A 201 4.00 1.59 3.31
CA ILE A 201 4.01 3.04 3.09
C ILE A 201 5.28 3.46 2.33
N ALA A 202 6.45 2.94 2.72
CA ALA A 202 7.73 3.28 2.10
C ALA A 202 7.85 2.80 0.65
N ASN A 203 7.21 1.67 0.32
CA ASN A 203 7.21 1.07 -1.02
C ASN A 203 6.24 1.75 -2.01
N TRP A 204 5.62 2.86 -1.64
CA TRP A 204 4.86 3.64 -2.61
C TRP A 204 5.76 4.07 -3.80
N PRO A 205 5.38 3.81 -5.09
CA PRO A 205 4.15 3.18 -5.57
C PRO A 205 4.32 1.71 -6.04
N LEU A 206 5.18 0.91 -5.41
CA LEU A 206 5.47 -0.48 -5.78
C LEU A 206 4.33 -1.43 -5.38
N GLY A 207 3.23 -1.40 -6.12
CA GLY A 207 2.02 -2.15 -5.80
C GLY A 207 2.19 -3.67 -5.76
N ASN A 208 3.04 -4.25 -6.62
CA ASN A 208 3.29 -5.69 -6.65
C ASN A 208 3.98 -6.18 -5.38
N GLU A 209 4.98 -5.43 -4.89
CA GLU A 209 5.66 -5.72 -3.63
C GLU A 209 4.71 -5.61 -2.44
N ALA A 210 3.88 -4.56 -2.42
CA ALA A 210 2.87 -4.36 -1.40
C ALA A 210 1.85 -5.51 -1.37
N TRP A 211 1.40 -5.99 -2.53
CA TRP A 211 0.47 -7.12 -2.63
C TRP A 211 1.12 -8.45 -2.24
N ALA A 212 2.39 -8.67 -2.59
CA ALA A 212 3.15 -9.85 -2.17
C ALA A 212 3.26 -9.93 -0.65
N ASP A 213 3.60 -8.82 0.01
CA ASP A 213 3.67 -8.75 1.48
C ASP A 213 2.29 -8.97 2.13
N TYR A 214 1.24 -8.35 1.60
CA TYR A 214 -0.12 -8.55 2.10
C TYR A 214 -0.57 -10.02 2.01
N ARG A 215 -0.30 -10.68 0.89
CA ARG A 215 -0.63 -12.11 0.73
C ARG A 215 0.13 -13.01 1.70
N ARG A 216 1.40 -12.69 1.94
CA ARG A 216 2.29 -13.46 2.80
C ARG A 216 1.97 -13.28 4.28
N THR A 217 1.64 -12.06 4.71
CA THR A 217 1.55 -11.70 6.13
C THR A 217 0.14 -11.34 6.60
N GLY A 218 -0.76 -10.95 5.70
CA GLY A 218 -2.06 -10.37 6.04
C GLY A 218 -1.98 -8.91 6.47
N TYR A 219 -0.82 -8.25 6.30
CA TYR A 219 -0.59 -6.84 6.65
C TYR A 219 -0.21 -6.00 5.44
N PRO A 220 -0.50 -4.66 5.47
CA PRO A 220 -1.27 -3.97 6.52
C PRO A 220 -2.72 -4.41 6.57
N LYS A 221 -3.42 -4.11 7.65
CA LYS A 221 -4.88 -4.29 7.69
C LYS A 221 -5.52 -3.29 6.73
N LEU A 222 -6.31 -3.79 5.80
CA LEU A 222 -6.94 -2.98 4.75
C LEU A 222 -8.45 -2.86 4.97
N LEU A 223 -9.03 -1.77 4.44
CA LEU A 223 -10.48 -1.61 4.36
C LEU A 223 -11.09 -2.79 3.59
N PRO A 224 -12.13 -3.43 4.11
CA PRO A 224 -12.86 -4.40 3.31
C PRO A 224 -13.45 -3.71 2.08
N ALA A 225 -13.44 -4.40 0.95
CA ALA A 225 -14.17 -3.94 -0.23
C ALA A 225 -15.66 -3.82 0.11
N THR A 226 -16.39 -2.94 -0.55
CA THR A 226 -17.84 -2.89 -0.34
C THR A 226 -18.48 -4.14 -0.97
N SER A 227 -19.52 -4.68 -0.32
CA SER A 227 -20.26 -5.83 -0.87
C SER A 227 -20.93 -5.48 -2.20
N GLU A 228 -21.35 -4.24 -2.39
CA GLU A 228 -22.00 -3.75 -3.61
C GLU A 228 -21.07 -3.80 -4.82
N GLY A 229 -19.76 -3.55 -4.63
CA GLY A 229 -18.76 -3.60 -5.70
C GLY A 229 -18.11 -4.96 -5.89
N ASN A 230 -18.48 -5.97 -5.10
CA ASN A 230 -17.94 -7.31 -5.24
C ASN A 230 -18.74 -8.10 -6.30
N LEU A 231 -18.23 -8.08 -7.52
CA LEU A 231 -18.84 -8.76 -8.67
C LEU A 231 -18.39 -10.21 -8.86
N SER A 232 -17.67 -10.78 -7.88
CA SER A 232 -17.14 -12.16 -7.99
C SER A 232 -18.19 -13.26 -7.78
N GLY A 233 -19.44 -12.91 -7.49
CA GLY A 233 -20.47 -13.91 -7.18
C GLY A 233 -20.24 -14.63 -5.85
N GLY A 234 -19.44 -14.03 -4.95
CA GLY A 234 -19.11 -14.62 -3.63
C GLY A 234 -17.81 -15.44 -3.61
N ILE A 235 -17.13 -15.58 -4.75
CA ILE A 235 -15.85 -16.31 -4.84
C ILE A 235 -14.75 -15.58 -4.06
N VAL A 236 -14.68 -14.25 -4.19
CA VAL A 236 -13.75 -13.42 -3.43
C VAL A 236 -14.44 -12.87 -2.19
N ASP A 237 -13.91 -13.19 -1.03
CA ASP A 237 -14.34 -12.60 0.24
C ASP A 237 -13.99 -11.12 0.29
N SER A 238 -14.98 -10.25 0.49
CA SER A 238 -14.79 -8.80 0.50
C SER A 238 -13.85 -8.32 1.61
N GLU A 239 -13.81 -9.03 2.76
CA GLU A 239 -12.94 -8.66 3.88
C GLU A 239 -11.50 -9.14 3.68
N LYS A 240 -11.34 -10.36 3.17
CA LYS A 240 -10.02 -10.97 2.98
C LYS A 240 -9.34 -10.57 1.66
N GLY A 241 -10.13 -10.15 0.68
CA GLY A 241 -9.64 -9.83 -0.66
C GLY A 241 -9.15 -11.06 -1.44
N ALA A 242 -8.71 -10.82 -2.67
CA ALA A 242 -8.13 -11.86 -3.52
C ALA A 242 -6.76 -12.30 -2.98
N ARG A 243 -6.56 -13.60 -2.86
CA ARG A 243 -5.29 -14.19 -2.38
C ARG A 243 -4.38 -14.66 -3.51
N ARG A 244 -4.94 -14.90 -4.69
CA ARG A 244 -4.23 -15.28 -5.91
C ARG A 244 -5.01 -14.83 -7.14
N MET A 245 -4.37 -14.87 -8.27
CA MET A 245 -5.07 -14.72 -9.55
C MET A 245 -5.82 -16.02 -9.87
N PRO A 246 -7.00 -15.96 -10.51
CA PRO A 246 -7.66 -17.14 -11.01
C PRO A 246 -6.82 -17.79 -12.11
N TYR A 247 -7.05 -19.07 -12.37
CA TYR A 247 -6.46 -19.71 -13.55
C TYR A 247 -7.00 -19.06 -14.83
N PRO A 248 -6.19 -18.98 -15.90
CA PRO A 248 -6.69 -18.57 -17.21
C PRO A 248 -7.84 -19.47 -17.68
N SER A 249 -8.78 -18.89 -18.42
CA SER A 249 -9.95 -19.64 -18.93
C SER A 249 -9.59 -20.86 -19.77
N GLU A 250 -8.46 -20.79 -20.47
CA GLU A 250 -7.92 -21.87 -21.27
C GLU A 250 -7.58 -23.12 -20.45
N GLU A 251 -7.12 -22.94 -19.22
CA GLU A 251 -6.82 -24.05 -18.30
C GLU A 251 -8.08 -24.85 -17.94
N TYR A 252 -9.21 -24.16 -17.79
CA TYR A 252 -10.50 -24.85 -17.50
C TYR A 252 -11.04 -25.64 -18.69
N THR A 253 -10.60 -25.35 -19.91
CA THR A 253 -11.06 -26.04 -21.12
C THR A 253 -10.07 -27.06 -21.65
N SER A 254 -8.76 -26.78 -21.57
CA SER A 254 -7.73 -27.65 -22.14
C SER A 254 -7.00 -28.53 -21.11
N ASN A 255 -7.10 -28.19 -19.81
CA ASN A 255 -6.39 -28.87 -18.73
C ASN A 255 -7.30 -29.11 -17.50
N THR A 256 -8.57 -29.38 -17.77
CA THR A 256 -9.66 -29.45 -16.78
C THR A 256 -9.36 -30.37 -15.62
N GLU A 257 -8.83 -31.58 -15.88
CA GLU A 257 -8.56 -32.58 -14.85
C GLU A 257 -7.51 -32.09 -13.83
N ASN A 258 -6.40 -31.52 -14.32
CA ASN A 258 -5.36 -31.01 -13.43
C ASN A 258 -5.82 -29.77 -12.66
N VAL A 259 -6.63 -28.89 -13.27
CA VAL A 259 -7.22 -27.76 -12.56
C VAL A 259 -8.14 -28.22 -11.45
N GLN A 260 -9.00 -29.21 -11.72
CA GLN A 260 -9.89 -29.78 -10.71
C GLN A 260 -9.12 -30.46 -9.57
N GLU A 261 -8.04 -31.18 -9.88
CA GLU A 261 -7.17 -31.76 -8.87
C GLU A 261 -6.51 -30.66 -8.01
N ALA A 262 -5.97 -29.61 -8.64
CA ALA A 262 -5.38 -28.50 -7.92
C ALA A 262 -6.40 -27.80 -7.01
N VAL A 263 -7.60 -27.53 -7.48
CA VAL A 263 -8.69 -26.92 -6.71
C VAL A 263 -9.09 -27.79 -5.53
N ASN A 264 -9.30 -29.07 -5.73
CA ASN A 264 -9.81 -29.97 -4.70
C ASN A 264 -8.76 -30.38 -3.68
N SER A 265 -7.50 -30.59 -4.13
CA SER A 265 -6.45 -31.18 -3.30
C SER A 265 -5.51 -30.15 -2.67
N TYR A 266 -5.26 -29.01 -3.34
CA TYR A 266 -4.22 -28.07 -2.93
C TYR A 266 -4.73 -26.68 -2.60
N LEU A 267 -5.83 -26.22 -3.19
CA LEU A 267 -6.32 -24.86 -3.03
C LEU A 267 -7.45 -24.71 -2.02
N GLY A 268 -8.02 -25.82 -1.56
CA GLY A 268 -9.06 -25.83 -0.54
C GLY A 268 -10.43 -25.36 -1.01
N GLY A 269 -10.68 -25.35 -2.32
CA GLY A 269 -11.95 -24.98 -2.91
C GLY A 269 -11.86 -24.30 -4.27
N PRO A 270 -12.99 -23.93 -4.83
CA PRO A 270 -13.06 -23.30 -6.15
C PRO A 270 -12.22 -22.02 -6.27
N ASP A 271 -11.82 -21.77 -7.50
CA ASP A 271 -11.02 -20.61 -7.89
C ASP A 271 -11.87 -19.34 -7.91
#